data_e3873f6876635a87e00532a11e4918e3
#
_entry.id   e3873f6876635a87e00532a11e4918e3
#
_cell.length_a   1.000
_cell.length_b   1.000
_cell.length_c   1.000
_cell.angle_alpha   90.00
_cell.angle_beta   90.00
_cell.angle_gamma   90.00
#
_symmetry.space_group_name_H-M   'P 1'
#
loop_
_entity.id
_entity.type
_entity.pdbx_description
1 polymer ?
#
loop_
_entity_poly.entity_id
_entity_poly.type
_entity_poly.pdbx_seq_one_letter_code
_entity_poly.pdbx_strand_id
1 'polypeptide(L)'
;MLPQVEQQTALVRLLQQNKQLTFMVQGTTSDAGKSTLCCALGRVLKRQGISVAPFKSQNMALNSAVTEDGGEIGRAQALQAQACGLKSHTDFNPVLLKPTSDIGCQVIINGKAIDTSDANTPAGSSGGKMKARQYHDYKPTAMKAVLASHTRLRQQYDWVVAEGAGSPAEINLRDRDIANMGFAEAVDCPVIIVADIDRGGVFAHIVGTLDCLSESERNRVVGFVINRFRGDVSLLQPGLDWLEEKTGKPVLAVMPYLMGLHLDSEDSVSLSETLEDKETEDKNSATQQKLKVVVPIYPRVSNHTDLDPIAAHPQVDLELIGPSISGSSVSGSGVTKAAHIPKADLVILPGSKNTRADLAWLKEQDWLPYLQQHLRYGGKVLGICGGLQMLGKVINDPLGLEGLVGSSEGFGWLDIETELQPQKTLKNVSGKLNLPNQVGCDIQGYEIHAGLTLAANKTTTENHSIIATVDEHICALLSADEQILASYWHGLMDTPEALQAILRWAGAETRLVDYQELREKSLDALADSAEEQFDWQKLEQALTEFSQSR
;
A
#
# COMPACT_ATOMS: atom_id res chain seq x y z
N MET A 1 29.57 -18.39 -4.05
CA MET A 1 28.49 -18.83 -3.14
C MET A 1 28.81 -20.22 -2.59
N LEU A 2 28.53 -20.46 -1.31
CA LEU A 2 28.62 -21.77 -0.68
C LEU A 2 27.57 -22.73 -1.28
N PRO A 3 27.81 -24.07 -1.25
CA PRO A 3 26.81 -25.03 -1.67
C PRO A 3 25.47 -24.84 -0.93
N GLN A 4 24.35 -25.01 -1.61
CA GLN A 4 23.00 -24.77 -1.09
C GLN A 4 22.71 -25.49 0.25
N VAL A 5 23.27 -26.67 0.46
CA VAL A 5 23.17 -27.45 1.71
C VAL A 5 23.85 -26.72 2.90
N GLU A 6 24.99 -26.08 2.64
CA GLU A 6 25.71 -25.33 3.69
C GLU A 6 24.94 -24.04 4.06
N GLN A 7 24.36 -23.35 3.10
CA GLN A 7 23.52 -22.18 3.34
C GLN A 7 22.28 -22.52 4.16
N GLN A 8 21.59 -23.62 3.83
CA GLN A 8 20.43 -24.08 4.59
C GLN A 8 20.82 -24.51 6.02
N THR A 9 21.99 -25.10 6.20
CA THR A 9 22.53 -25.45 7.52
C THR A 9 22.84 -24.17 8.33
N ALA A 10 23.40 -23.14 7.70
CA ALA A 10 23.67 -21.86 8.35
C ALA A 10 22.38 -21.14 8.78
N LEU A 11 21.35 -21.14 7.93
CA LEU A 11 20.03 -20.60 8.28
C LEU A 11 19.45 -21.31 9.53
N VAL A 12 19.47 -22.64 9.55
CA VAL A 12 18.96 -23.40 10.70
C VAL A 12 19.74 -23.07 11.99
N ARG A 13 21.08 -22.97 11.92
CA ARG A 13 21.90 -22.57 13.08
C ARG A 13 21.57 -21.16 13.54
N LEU A 14 21.47 -20.20 12.61
CA LEU A 14 21.08 -18.82 12.88
C LEU A 14 19.78 -18.75 13.68
N LEU A 15 18.75 -19.51 13.25
CA LEU A 15 17.45 -19.55 13.91
C LEU A 15 17.50 -20.21 15.30
N GLN A 16 18.32 -21.24 15.47
CA GLN A 16 18.49 -21.92 16.76
C GLN A 16 19.23 -21.05 17.80
N GLN A 17 20.20 -20.26 17.35
CA GLN A 17 20.99 -19.37 18.23
C GLN A 17 20.22 -18.12 18.63
N ASN A 18 19.33 -17.63 17.78
CA ASN A 18 18.58 -16.40 17.99
C ASN A 18 17.08 -16.68 18.24
N LYS A 19 16.75 -17.20 19.42
CA LYS A 19 15.36 -17.56 19.76
C LYS A 19 14.41 -16.37 19.87
N GLN A 20 14.93 -15.19 20.15
CA GLN A 20 14.15 -13.94 20.19
C GLN A 20 14.96 -12.81 19.57
N LEU A 21 14.63 -12.42 18.37
CA LEU A 21 15.35 -11.38 17.64
C LEU A 21 14.39 -10.35 17.05
N THR A 22 14.73 -9.08 17.19
CA THR A 22 14.26 -8.02 16.29
C THR A 22 15.42 -7.65 15.41
N PHE A 23 15.21 -7.61 14.09
CA PHE A 23 16.14 -6.97 13.17
C PHE A 23 15.39 -6.00 12.27
N MET A 24 16.08 -5.00 11.75
CA MET A 24 15.45 -3.93 10.98
C MET A 24 16.04 -3.83 9.58
N VAL A 25 15.18 -3.68 8.58
CA VAL A 25 15.55 -3.38 7.20
C VAL A 25 15.38 -1.87 6.97
N GLN A 26 16.46 -1.17 6.63
CA GLN A 26 16.42 0.24 6.24
C GLN A 26 16.91 0.40 4.80
N GLY A 27 16.44 1.44 4.10
CA GLY A 27 16.83 1.67 2.71
C GLY A 27 17.73 2.87 2.57
N THR A 28 18.61 2.87 1.57
CA THR A 28 19.37 4.07 1.21
C THR A 28 18.45 5.19 0.65
N THR A 29 17.29 4.79 0.11
CA THR A 29 16.27 5.70 -0.45
C THR A 29 14.86 5.15 -0.15
N SER A 30 13.82 5.93 -0.43
CA SER A 30 12.48 5.38 -0.69
C SER A 30 12.58 4.28 -1.75
N ASP A 31 11.64 3.50 -2.08
CA ASP A 31 11.63 2.49 -3.17
C ASP A 31 12.89 1.59 -3.31
N ALA A 32 13.81 1.58 -2.34
CA ALA A 32 15.00 0.70 -2.38
C ALA A 32 14.64 -0.80 -2.25
N GLY A 33 13.37 -1.11 -1.97
CA GLY A 33 12.87 -2.48 -1.80
C GLY A 33 12.80 -2.96 -0.36
N LYS A 34 12.72 -2.04 0.62
CA LYS A 34 12.55 -2.39 2.06
C LYS A 34 11.36 -3.31 2.30
N SER A 35 10.18 -2.89 1.85
CA SER A 35 8.92 -3.63 2.08
C SER A 35 8.95 -5.00 1.43
N THR A 36 9.46 -5.10 0.21
CA THR A 36 9.65 -6.35 -0.53
C THR A 36 10.61 -7.30 0.21
N LEU A 37 11.75 -6.77 0.70
CA LEU A 37 12.71 -7.55 1.45
C LEU A 37 12.14 -8.03 2.80
N CYS A 38 11.36 -7.19 3.49
CA CYS A 38 10.66 -7.59 4.71
C CYS A 38 9.64 -8.72 4.46
N CYS A 39 8.89 -8.65 3.35
CA CYS A 39 8.00 -9.74 2.92
C CYS A 39 8.79 -11.03 2.66
N ALA A 40 9.90 -10.95 1.92
CA ALA A 40 10.75 -12.10 1.61
C ALA A 40 11.26 -12.77 2.89
N LEU A 41 11.91 -12.00 3.77
CA LEU A 41 12.45 -12.51 5.03
C LEU A 41 11.38 -13.03 5.99
N GLY A 42 10.24 -12.33 6.09
CA GLY A 42 9.10 -12.79 6.88
C GLY A 42 8.56 -14.13 6.38
N ARG A 43 8.45 -14.31 5.05
CA ARG A 43 7.99 -15.57 4.43
C ARG A 43 9.03 -16.70 4.62
N VAL A 44 10.34 -16.43 4.48
CA VAL A 44 11.41 -17.39 4.77
C VAL A 44 11.32 -17.88 6.20
N LEU A 45 11.24 -16.95 7.17
CA LEU A 45 11.14 -17.30 8.59
C LEU A 45 9.90 -18.14 8.89
N LYS A 46 8.74 -17.76 8.33
CA LYS A 46 7.50 -18.56 8.43
C LYS A 46 7.68 -19.98 7.89
N ARG A 47 8.31 -20.14 6.72
CA ARG A 47 8.57 -21.46 6.11
C ARG A 47 9.46 -22.33 6.98
N GLN A 48 10.39 -21.72 7.71
CA GLN A 48 11.25 -22.42 8.69
C GLN A 48 10.55 -22.70 10.03
N GLY A 49 9.27 -22.41 10.15
CA GLY A 49 8.48 -22.67 11.36
C GLY A 49 8.70 -21.68 12.49
N ILE A 50 9.31 -20.52 12.21
CA ILE A 50 9.52 -19.44 13.17
C ILE A 50 8.23 -18.61 13.32
N SER A 51 7.87 -18.32 14.54
CA SER A 51 6.80 -17.38 14.86
C SER A 51 7.32 -15.95 14.64
N VAL A 52 6.92 -15.31 13.54
CA VAL A 52 7.46 -14.03 13.08
C VAL A 52 6.35 -13.00 12.85
N ALA A 53 6.57 -11.77 13.30
CA ALA A 53 5.70 -10.63 13.03
C ALA A 53 6.41 -9.53 12.26
N PRO A 54 5.71 -8.84 11.33
CA PRO A 54 6.21 -7.63 10.73
C PRO A 54 6.04 -6.44 11.69
N PHE A 55 6.85 -5.40 11.50
CA PHE A 55 6.73 -4.17 12.26
C PHE A 55 7.21 -2.97 11.44
N LYS A 56 6.46 -1.89 11.45
CA LYS A 56 6.92 -0.59 10.94
C LYS A 56 6.49 0.47 11.94
N SER A 57 7.44 1.03 12.65
CA SER A 57 7.21 1.98 13.74
C SER A 57 6.37 3.17 13.31
N GLN A 58 6.68 3.75 12.15
CA GLN A 58 5.94 4.82 11.51
C GLN A 58 5.82 4.54 10.02
N ASN A 59 4.61 4.66 9.49
CA ASN A 59 4.37 4.68 8.04
C ASN A 59 3.73 5.99 7.60
N MET A 60 4.03 6.45 6.39
CA MET A 60 3.34 7.55 5.72
C MET A 60 2.77 7.01 4.42
N ALA A 61 1.47 6.76 4.38
CA ALA A 61 0.81 6.16 3.22
C ALA A 61 -0.65 6.60 3.10
N LEU A 62 -1.15 6.71 1.88
CA LEU A 62 -2.57 6.90 1.59
C LEU A 62 -3.32 5.56 1.57
N ASN A 63 -2.62 4.48 1.24
CA ASN A 63 -3.18 3.14 1.17
C ASN A 63 -3.13 2.46 2.54
N SER A 64 -4.25 1.92 2.96
CA SER A 64 -4.38 1.29 4.27
C SER A 64 -5.32 0.08 4.24
N ALA A 65 -5.24 -0.72 5.28
CA ALA A 65 -6.10 -1.86 5.52
C ALA A 65 -6.72 -1.77 6.92
N VAL A 66 -7.90 -2.35 7.06
CA VAL A 66 -8.56 -2.52 8.36
C VAL A 66 -8.01 -3.79 9.02
N THR A 67 -7.66 -3.68 10.30
CA THR A 67 -7.11 -4.79 11.09
C THR A 67 -8.19 -5.63 11.73
N GLU A 68 -7.84 -6.84 12.23
CA GLU A 68 -8.80 -7.67 12.98
C GLU A 68 -9.28 -7.02 14.28
N ASP A 69 -8.41 -6.26 14.93
CA ASP A 69 -8.71 -5.53 16.16
C ASP A 69 -9.43 -4.18 15.91
N GLY A 70 -9.90 -3.94 14.68
CA GLY A 70 -10.77 -2.82 14.31
C GLY A 70 -10.06 -1.48 14.18
N GLY A 71 -8.77 -1.49 13.86
CA GLY A 71 -7.98 -0.31 13.57
C GLY A 71 -7.55 -0.20 12.10
N GLU A 72 -6.65 0.75 11.82
CA GLU A 72 -6.14 1.05 10.49
C GLU A 72 -4.60 0.97 10.50
N ILE A 73 -4.02 0.25 9.53
CA ILE A 73 -2.57 0.18 9.30
C ILE A 73 -2.24 0.44 7.84
N GLY A 74 -0.97 0.73 7.53
CA GLY A 74 -0.49 0.86 6.16
C GLY A 74 -0.65 -0.46 5.38
N ARG A 75 -0.96 -0.36 4.09
CA ARG A 75 -1.19 -1.54 3.23
C ARG A 75 0.03 -2.44 3.13
N ALA A 76 1.23 -1.87 3.08
CA ALA A 76 2.47 -2.64 3.06
C ALA A 76 2.61 -3.56 4.28
N GLN A 77 2.20 -3.12 5.48
CA GLN A 77 2.26 -3.95 6.69
C GLN A 77 1.16 -5.03 6.71
N ALA A 78 0.04 -4.80 6.05
CA ALA A 78 -0.96 -5.85 5.83
C ALA A 78 -0.41 -6.95 4.90
N LEU A 79 0.30 -6.59 3.83
CA LEU A 79 0.99 -7.54 2.95
C LEU A 79 2.09 -8.30 3.68
N GLN A 80 2.89 -7.62 4.51
CA GLN A 80 3.92 -8.25 5.33
C GLN A 80 3.31 -9.22 6.37
N ALA A 81 2.17 -8.87 6.95
CA ALA A 81 1.43 -9.80 7.82
C ALA A 81 1.02 -11.06 7.06
N GLN A 82 0.50 -10.92 5.83
CA GLN A 82 0.17 -12.04 4.94
C GLN A 82 1.43 -12.88 4.63
N ALA A 83 2.57 -12.25 4.34
CA ALA A 83 3.85 -12.95 4.14
C ALA A 83 4.23 -13.79 5.37
N CYS A 84 4.02 -13.28 6.57
CA CYS A 84 4.24 -13.99 7.83
C CYS A 84 3.12 -15.01 8.17
N GLY A 85 2.04 -15.08 7.38
CA GLY A 85 0.87 -15.93 7.63
C GLY A 85 0.00 -15.45 8.78
N LEU A 86 0.00 -14.15 9.02
CA LEU A 86 -0.76 -13.49 10.07
C LEU A 86 -1.89 -12.65 9.48
N LYS A 87 -2.91 -12.42 10.26
CA LYS A 87 -3.91 -11.38 10.00
C LYS A 87 -3.38 -10.03 10.48
N SER A 88 -3.82 -8.96 9.83
CA SER A 88 -3.39 -7.60 10.16
C SER A 88 -3.79 -7.20 11.59
N HIS A 89 -2.85 -6.59 12.33
CA HIS A 89 -3.03 -6.09 13.68
C HIS A 89 -2.42 -4.69 13.83
N THR A 90 -3.01 -3.83 14.67
CA THR A 90 -2.56 -2.44 14.83
C THR A 90 -1.13 -2.33 15.37
N ASP A 91 -0.65 -3.31 16.12
CA ASP A 91 0.73 -3.33 16.61
C ASP A 91 1.79 -3.45 15.50
N PHE A 92 1.42 -3.92 14.31
CA PHE A 92 2.36 -4.01 13.17
C PHE A 92 2.73 -2.65 12.59
N ASN A 93 1.86 -1.63 12.79
CA ASN A 93 2.10 -0.27 12.38
C ASN A 93 1.47 0.73 13.37
N PRO A 94 2.10 0.95 14.54
CA PRO A 94 1.53 1.76 15.61
C PRO A 94 1.35 3.24 15.27
N VAL A 95 2.11 3.77 14.29
CA VAL A 95 1.97 5.15 13.83
C VAL A 95 1.78 5.17 12.31
N LEU A 96 0.59 5.60 11.86
CA LEU A 96 0.31 5.82 10.45
C LEU A 96 0.00 7.30 10.22
N LEU A 97 0.68 7.90 9.26
CA LEU A 97 0.48 9.28 8.81
C LEU A 97 -0.20 9.26 7.46
N LYS A 98 -1.35 9.93 7.35
CA LYS A 98 -2.04 10.12 6.06
C LYS A 98 -1.94 11.58 5.62
N PRO A 99 -1.17 11.89 4.56
CA PRO A 99 -1.11 13.24 4.02
C PRO A 99 -2.50 13.76 3.68
N THR A 100 -2.84 14.96 4.17
CA THR A 100 -4.12 15.64 3.88
C THR A 100 -3.93 16.90 3.04
N SER A 101 -2.71 17.45 3.05
CA SER A 101 -2.26 18.61 2.28
C SER A 101 -0.72 18.59 2.22
N ASP A 102 -0.13 19.55 1.50
CA ASP A 102 1.34 19.66 1.38
C ASP A 102 2.05 19.88 2.72
N ILE A 103 1.35 20.39 3.72
CA ILE A 103 1.92 20.76 5.03
C ILE A 103 1.22 20.08 6.22
N GLY A 104 0.29 19.17 5.98
CA GLY A 104 -0.52 18.55 7.03
C GLY A 104 -0.77 17.06 6.79
N CYS A 105 -0.87 16.33 7.88
CA CYS A 105 -1.23 14.91 7.86
C CYS A 105 -2.25 14.58 8.95
N GLN A 106 -3.05 13.55 8.71
CA GLN A 106 -3.83 12.90 9.76
C GLN A 106 -2.92 11.89 10.46
N VAL A 107 -2.83 11.98 11.77
CA VAL A 107 -2.03 11.09 12.61
C VAL A 107 -2.93 10.02 13.20
N ILE A 108 -2.55 8.77 13.01
CA ILE A 108 -3.24 7.58 13.49
C ILE A 108 -2.28 6.84 14.43
N ILE A 109 -2.71 6.62 15.67
CA ILE A 109 -1.95 5.90 16.69
C ILE A 109 -2.72 4.63 17.06
N ASN A 110 -2.02 3.49 17.01
CA ASN A 110 -2.62 2.17 17.28
C ASN A 110 -3.96 1.99 16.54
N GLY A 111 -3.96 2.30 15.25
CA GLY A 111 -5.10 2.12 14.35
C GLY A 111 -6.22 3.16 14.46
N LYS A 112 -6.11 4.17 15.35
CA LYS A 112 -7.15 5.19 15.55
C LYS A 112 -6.61 6.59 15.32
N ALA A 113 -7.39 7.44 14.64
CA ALA A 113 -7.05 8.85 14.52
C ALA A 113 -7.02 9.49 15.92
N ILE A 114 -6.02 10.33 16.17
CA ILE A 114 -5.87 11.00 17.48
C ILE A 114 -7.06 11.92 17.70
N ASP A 115 -7.66 11.83 18.88
CA ASP A 115 -8.73 12.75 19.28
C ASP A 115 -8.13 14.07 19.78
N THR A 116 -8.80 15.19 19.47
CA THR A 116 -8.44 16.53 19.93
C THR A 116 -8.69 16.73 21.43
N SER A 117 -9.49 15.88 22.04
CA SER A 117 -9.76 15.88 23.49
C SER A 117 -8.64 15.27 24.32
N ASP A 118 -7.67 14.57 23.70
CA ASP A 118 -6.53 14.00 24.40
C ASP A 118 -5.60 15.13 24.89
N ALA A 119 -5.30 15.16 26.19
CA ALA A 119 -4.48 16.19 26.83
C ALA A 119 -3.08 16.35 26.21
N ASN A 120 -2.60 15.33 25.49
CA ASN A 120 -1.31 15.33 24.80
C ASN A 120 -1.41 15.78 23.32
N THR A 121 -2.61 16.06 22.83
CA THR A 121 -2.80 16.50 21.43
C THR A 121 -2.51 17.99 21.31
N PRO A 122 -1.66 18.41 20.36
CA PRO A 122 -1.36 19.85 20.17
C PRO A 122 -2.61 20.68 19.90
N ALA A 123 -2.70 21.86 20.49
CA ALA A 123 -3.81 22.77 20.29
C ALA A 123 -4.00 23.10 18.81
N GLY A 124 -5.25 23.07 18.33
CA GLY A 124 -5.59 23.32 16.93
C GLY A 124 -5.56 22.09 16.02
N SER A 125 -5.34 20.89 16.57
CA SER A 125 -5.50 19.62 15.84
C SER A 125 -7.00 19.25 15.83
N SER A 126 -7.60 19.08 14.67
CA SER A 126 -9.00 18.66 14.51
C SER A 126 -9.05 17.34 13.75
N GLY A 127 -9.78 16.34 14.26
CA GLY A 127 -9.92 15.03 13.63
C GLY A 127 -8.58 14.31 13.39
N GLY A 128 -7.62 14.46 14.31
CA GLY A 128 -6.27 13.87 14.19
C GLY A 128 -5.34 14.59 13.22
N LYS A 129 -5.74 15.73 12.63
CA LYS A 129 -4.91 16.47 11.67
C LYS A 129 -3.88 17.33 12.39
N MET A 130 -2.62 17.20 11.98
CA MET A 130 -1.49 17.98 12.47
C MET A 130 -0.69 18.57 11.31
N LYS A 131 -0.15 19.79 11.53
CA LYS A 131 0.91 20.32 10.67
C LYS A 131 2.22 19.59 10.98
N ALA A 132 3.14 19.54 10.01
CA ALA A 132 4.42 18.84 10.15
C ALA A 132 5.17 19.21 11.44
N ARG A 133 5.20 20.51 11.82
CA ARG A 133 5.86 20.97 13.06
C ARG A 133 5.17 20.46 14.32
N GLN A 134 3.85 20.43 14.35
CA GLN A 134 3.07 19.91 15.48
C GLN A 134 3.32 18.42 15.65
N TYR A 135 3.38 17.67 14.56
CA TYR A 135 3.71 16.26 14.60
C TYR A 135 5.15 16.02 15.08
N HIS A 136 6.11 16.84 14.65
CA HIS A 136 7.49 16.75 15.15
C HIS A 136 7.56 16.90 16.68
N ASP A 137 6.80 17.82 17.26
CA ASP A 137 6.69 17.98 18.70
C ASP A 137 5.95 16.82 19.39
N TYR A 138 5.06 16.13 18.67
CA TYR A 138 4.31 14.97 19.18
C TYR A 138 5.10 13.64 19.11
N LYS A 139 6.18 13.56 18.31
CA LYS A 139 6.98 12.33 18.13
C LYS A 139 7.41 11.63 19.42
N PRO A 140 7.79 12.31 20.52
CA PRO A 140 8.10 11.62 21.78
C PRO A 140 6.90 10.87 22.40
N THR A 141 5.68 11.37 22.16
CA THR A 141 4.45 10.68 22.58
C THR A 141 4.17 9.49 21.64
N ALA A 142 4.32 9.66 20.34
CA ALA A 142 4.20 8.59 19.36
C ALA A 142 5.21 7.45 19.63
N MET A 143 6.45 7.77 20.04
CA MET A 143 7.48 6.78 20.36
C MET A 143 7.06 5.87 21.52
N LYS A 144 6.29 6.36 22.51
CA LYS A 144 5.76 5.50 23.58
C LYS A 144 4.82 4.43 23.04
N ALA A 145 3.97 4.77 22.09
CA ALA A 145 3.08 3.82 21.42
C ALA A 145 3.89 2.80 20.58
N VAL A 146 4.91 3.27 19.86
CA VAL A 146 5.84 2.43 19.09
C VAL A 146 6.49 1.38 19.97
N LEU A 147 7.11 1.79 21.08
CA LEU A 147 7.81 0.87 22.01
C LEU A 147 6.84 -0.09 22.72
N ALA A 148 5.64 0.38 23.07
CA ALA A 148 4.63 -0.47 23.69
C ALA A 148 4.14 -1.56 22.73
N SER A 149 3.88 -1.23 21.44
CA SER A 149 3.50 -2.19 20.40
C SER A 149 4.62 -3.20 20.14
N HIS A 150 5.85 -2.73 19.96
CA HIS A 150 7.01 -3.61 19.80
C HIS A 150 7.18 -4.56 20.99
N THR A 151 7.01 -4.09 22.22
CA THR A 151 7.10 -4.93 23.44
C THR A 151 6.05 -6.04 23.42
N ARG A 152 4.80 -5.75 23.01
CA ARG A 152 3.75 -6.77 22.90
C ARG A 152 4.10 -7.81 21.83
N LEU A 153 4.62 -7.38 20.67
CA LEU A 153 5.04 -8.30 19.61
C LEU A 153 6.19 -9.21 20.07
N ARG A 154 7.18 -8.66 20.77
CA ARG A 154 8.29 -9.44 21.34
C ARG A 154 7.87 -10.47 22.39
N GLN A 155 6.72 -10.29 23.01
CA GLN A 155 6.16 -11.26 23.94
C GLN A 155 5.38 -12.39 23.25
N GLN A 156 4.90 -12.15 22.02
CA GLN A 156 4.04 -13.06 21.26
C GLN A 156 4.78 -13.82 20.17
N TYR A 157 5.84 -13.24 19.62
CA TYR A 157 6.57 -13.77 18.47
C TYR A 157 8.05 -13.95 18.79
N ASP A 158 8.64 -14.99 18.19
CA ASP A 158 10.07 -15.25 18.33
C ASP A 158 10.89 -14.18 17.62
N TRP A 159 10.45 -13.79 16.42
CA TRP A 159 11.15 -12.80 15.61
C TRP A 159 10.23 -11.64 15.22
N VAL A 160 10.83 -10.45 15.14
CA VAL A 160 10.17 -9.24 14.62
C VAL A 160 11.03 -8.70 13.47
N VAL A 161 10.45 -8.65 12.28
CA VAL A 161 11.05 -8.03 11.09
C VAL A 161 10.56 -6.58 11.03
N ALA A 162 11.44 -5.66 11.41
CA ALA A 162 11.11 -4.25 11.41
C ALA A 162 11.51 -3.58 10.09
N GLU A 163 10.67 -2.66 9.60
CA GLU A 163 10.92 -1.86 8.41
C GLU A 163 11.13 -0.39 8.76
N GLY A 164 12.17 0.24 8.21
CA GLY A 164 12.38 1.68 8.29
C GLY A 164 11.53 2.47 7.29
N ALA A 165 11.47 3.78 7.47
CA ALA A 165 10.76 4.69 6.58
C ALA A 165 11.73 5.61 5.84
N GLY A 166 11.62 5.69 4.50
CA GLY A 166 12.55 6.49 3.67
C GLY A 166 13.99 6.03 3.81
N SER A 167 14.88 6.95 4.22
CA SER A 167 16.30 6.69 4.44
C SER A 167 16.74 7.14 5.85
N PRO A 168 17.65 6.43 6.54
CA PRO A 168 18.24 6.89 7.79
C PRO A 168 19.21 8.07 7.60
N ALA A 169 19.56 8.40 6.36
CA ALA A 169 20.46 9.49 6.02
C ALA A 169 19.77 10.87 5.96
N GLU A 170 18.48 10.96 6.30
CA GLU A 170 17.74 12.23 6.34
C GLU A 170 18.14 13.05 7.57
N ILE A 171 19.26 13.77 7.47
CA ILE A 171 19.90 14.51 8.59
C ILE A 171 18.93 15.51 9.23
N ASN A 172 18.08 16.16 8.43
CA ASN A 172 17.08 17.12 8.88
C ASN A 172 15.93 16.49 9.69
N LEU A 173 15.76 15.16 9.65
CA LEU A 173 14.71 14.42 10.35
C LEU A 173 15.24 13.57 11.53
N ARG A 174 16.56 13.59 11.77
CA ARG A 174 17.19 12.77 12.83
C ARG A 174 16.77 13.13 14.24
N ASP A 175 16.55 14.41 14.50
CA ASP A 175 16.04 14.82 15.80
C ASP A 175 14.66 14.20 16.04
N ARG A 176 14.54 13.44 17.15
CA ARG A 176 13.33 12.70 17.51
C ARG A 176 12.92 11.69 16.41
N ASP A 177 13.90 11.01 15.80
CA ASP A 177 13.59 9.91 14.87
C ASP A 177 12.90 8.76 15.60
N ILE A 178 11.73 8.34 15.08
CA ILE A 178 10.98 7.18 15.58
C ILE A 178 10.85 6.09 14.53
N ALA A 179 11.37 6.33 13.32
CA ALA A 179 11.11 5.52 12.14
C ALA A 179 12.31 4.66 11.69
N ASN A 180 13.53 5.11 11.99
CA ASN A 180 14.76 4.47 11.53
C ASN A 180 15.71 4.18 12.71
N MET A 181 16.87 4.86 12.74
CA MET A 181 17.91 4.58 13.74
C MET A 181 17.47 4.91 15.16
N GLY A 182 16.63 5.93 15.36
CA GLY A 182 16.10 6.23 16.70
C GLY A 182 15.25 5.09 17.28
N PHE A 183 14.47 4.39 16.46
CA PHE A 183 13.80 3.15 16.89
C PHE A 183 14.81 2.02 17.08
N ALA A 184 15.73 1.81 16.13
CA ALA A 184 16.72 0.73 16.21
C ALA A 184 17.59 0.83 17.47
N GLU A 185 17.98 2.05 17.88
CA GLU A 185 18.70 2.30 19.11
C GLU A 185 17.86 2.03 20.36
N ALA A 186 16.60 2.46 20.35
CA ALA A 186 15.72 2.30 21.51
C ALA A 186 15.39 0.84 21.84
N VAL A 187 15.40 -0.06 20.84
CA VAL A 187 15.12 -1.50 21.02
C VAL A 187 16.37 -2.37 20.86
N ASP A 188 17.51 -1.75 20.67
CA ASP A 188 18.82 -2.39 20.52
C ASP A 188 18.84 -3.47 19.44
N CYS A 189 18.33 -3.18 18.24
CA CYS A 189 18.28 -4.15 17.16
C CYS A 189 19.34 -3.91 16.07
N PRO A 190 19.85 -4.98 15.41
CA PRO A 190 20.71 -4.89 14.24
C PRO A 190 19.94 -4.39 13.03
N VAL A 191 20.65 -3.75 12.10
CA VAL A 191 20.09 -3.12 10.89
C VAL A 191 20.75 -3.70 9.64
N ILE A 192 19.93 -4.08 8.66
CA ILE A 192 20.33 -4.41 7.30
C ILE A 192 19.97 -3.21 6.41
N ILE A 193 20.93 -2.71 5.62
CA ILE A 193 20.67 -1.64 4.66
C ILE A 193 20.45 -2.24 3.28
N VAL A 194 19.29 -1.97 2.68
CA VAL A 194 18.98 -2.33 1.29
C VAL A 194 19.17 -1.14 0.36
N ALA A 195 19.78 -1.37 -0.80
CA ALA A 195 20.03 -0.36 -1.82
C ALA A 195 19.66 -0.87 -3.21
N ASP A 196 18.99 -0.03 -4.00
CA ASP A 196 18.59 -0.30 -5.37
C ASP A 196 19.74 -0.03 -6.33
N ILE A 197 20.13 -1.03 -7.14
CA ILE A 197 21.18 -0.89 -8.15
C ILE A 197 20.63 -0.50 -9.53
N ASP A 198 19.37 -0.75 -9.82
CA ASP A 198 18.75 -0.53 -11.14
C ASP A 198 18.79 0.96 -11.55
N ARG A 199 18.68 1.85 -10.57
CA ARG A 199 18.78 3.31 -10.79
C ARG A 199 20.20 3.86 -10.87
N GLY A 200 21.22 3.02 -10.66
CA GLY A 200 22.63 3.40 -10.62
C GLY A 200 23.06 4.03 -9.30
N GLY A 201 24.39 4.17 -9.10
CA GLY A 201 24.98 4.84 -7.94
C GLY A 201 24.90 4.06 -6.62
N VAL A 202 24.58 2.77 -6.61
CA VAL A 202 24.34 1.95 -5.41
C VAL A 202 25.45 2.03 -4.37
N PHE A 203 26.71 1.98 -4.79
CA PHE A 203 27.88 2.06 -3.89
C PHE A 203 27.98 3.44 -3.21
N ALA A 204 27.73 4.52 -3.97
CA ALA A 204 27.70 5.87 -3.41
C ALA A 204 26.56 6.05 -2.42
N HIS A 205 25.39 5.49 -2.72
CA HIS A 205 24.24 5.53 -1.81
C HIS A 205 24.53 4.81 -0.49
N ILE A 206 25.15 3.62 -0.53
CA ILE A 206 25.49 2.86 0.69
C ILE A 206 26.54 3.61 1.51
N VAL A 207 27.67 3.99 0.89
CA VAL A 207 28.76 4.70 1.59
C VAL A 207 28.26 6.03 2.14
N GLY A 208 27.56 6.83 1.34
CA GLY A 208 27.00 8.11 1.78
C GLY A 208 25.97 7.96 2.90
N THR A 209 25.16 6.91 2.87
CA THR A 209 24.24 6.61 3.99
C THR A 209 25.01 6.33 5.27
N LEU A 210 26.04 5.47 5.23
CA LEU A 210 26.87 5.20 6.41
C LEU A 210 27.60 6.46 6.94
N ASP A 211 28.10 7.32 6.04
CA ASP A 211 28.79 8.56 6.43
C ASP A 211 27.85 9.56 7.12
N CYS A 212 26.56 9.52 6.83
CA CYS A 212 25.53 10.30 7.51
C CYS A 212 25.16 9.77 8.90
N LEU A 213 25.49 8.53 9.24
CA LEU A 213 25.18 7.91 10.52
C LEU A 213 26.23 8.24 11.59
N SER A 214 25.79 8.32 12.86
CA SER A 214 26.70 8.36 14.00
C SER A 214 27.45 7.04 14.14
N GLU A 215 28.49 7.00 14.96
CA GLU A 215 29.25 5.77 15.24
C GLU A 215 28.36 4.68 15.86
N SER A 216 27.50 5.04 16.82
CA SER A 216 26.55 4.12 17.44
C SER A 216 25.59 3.51 16.43
N GLU A 217 25.04 4.32 15.52
CA GLU A 217 24.13 3.90 14.46
C GLU A 217 24.84 3.03 13.42
N ARG A 218 26.07 3.41 12.99
CA ARG A 218 26.88 2.58 12.05
C ARG A 218 27.19 1.21 12.62
N ASN A 219 27.47 1.12 13.93
CA ASN A 219 27.75 -0.15 14.60
C ASN A 219 26.53 -1.07 14.67
N ARG A 220 25.31 -0.54 14.46
CA ARG A 220 24.09 -1.37 14.32
C ARG A 220 23.93 -1.98 12.93
N VAL A 221 24.55 -1.40 11.91
CA VAL A 221 24.47 -1.93 10.55
C VAL A 221 25.31 -3.22 10.49
N VAL A 222 24.63 -4.34 10.26
CA VAL A 222 25.26 -5.68 10.21
C VAL A 222 25.58 -6.15 8.78
N GLY A 223 25.06 -5.45 7.75
CA GLY A 223 25.39 -5.73 6.35
C GLY A 223 24.46 -5.06 5.37
N PHE A 224 24.69 -5.36 4.09
CA PHE A 224 24.00 -4.74 2.96
C PHE A 224 23.28 -5.78 2.11
N VAL A 225 22.16 -5.37 1.50
CA VAL A 225 21.49 -6.08 0.43
C VAL A 225 21.46 -5.17 -0.80
N ILE A 226 22.02 -5.65 -1.91
CA ILE A 226 21.90 -5.00 -3.20
C ILE A 226 20.67 -5.56 -3.89
N ASN A 227 19.71 -4.72 -4.21
CA ASN A 227 18.41 -5.13 -4.73
C ASN A 227 18.26 -4.76 -6.22
N ARG A 228 17.37 -5.46 -6.91
CA ARG A 228 17.02 -5.23 -8.32
C ARG A 228 18.19 -5.37 -9.29
N PHE A 229 19.08 -6.32 -9.02
CA PHE A 229 20.21 -6.57 -9.90
C PHE A 229 19.77 -7.25 -11.19
N ARG A 230 20.29 -6.75 -12.32
CA ARG A 230 20.11 -7.36 -13.65
C ARG A 230 21.49 -7.67 -14.22
N GLY A 231 21.72 -8.88 -14.65
CA GLY A 231 22.94 -9.29 -15.34
C GLY A 231 23.75 -10.37 -14.60
N ASP A 232 25.03 -10.46 -14.95
CA ASP A 232 25.96 -11.43 -14.37
C ASP A 232 26.59 -10.90 -13.08
N VAL A 233 26.30 -11.55 -11.95
CA VAL A 233 26.84 -11.18 -10.62
C VAL A 233 28.37 -11.21 -10.59
N SER A 234 29.03 -12.03 -11.42
CA SER A 234 30.51 -12.09 -11.47
C SER A 234 31.14 -10.74 -11.89
N LEU A 235 30.42 -9.94 -12.70
CA LEU A 235 30.86 -8.61 -13.10
C LEU A 235 30.70 -7.58 -11.95
N LEU A 236 29.80 -7.85 -11.01
CA LEU A 236 29.59 -7.00 -9.84
C LEU A 236 30.58 -7.31 -8.72
N GLN A 237 31.15 -8.51 -8.69
CA GLN A 237 31.99 -9.02 -7.59
C GLN A 237 33.12 -8.06 -7.16
N PRO A 238 33.91 -7.45 -8.07
CA PRO A 238 34.94 -6.48 -7.65
C PRO A 238 34.40 -5.26 -6.90
N GLY A 239 33.15 -4.86 -7.22
CA GLY A 239 32.45 -3.78 -6.51
C GLY A 239 31.97 -4.21 -5.13
N LEU A 240 31.52 -5.47 -4.99
CA LEU A 240 31.14 -6.03 -3.70
C LEU A 240 32.34 -6.13 -2.77
N ASP A 241 33.47 -6.66 -3.26
CA ASP A 241 34.71 -6.80 -2.51
C ASP A 241 35.21 -5.41 -2.05
N TRP A 242 35.21 -4.42 -2.96
CA TRP A 242 35.54 -3.04 -2.61
C TRP A 242 34.62 -2.45 -1.52
N LEU A 243 33.31 -2.73 -1.59
CA LEU A 243 32.35 -2.22 -0.61
C LEU A 243 32.61 -2.85 0.76
N GLU A 244 32.84 -4.16 0.83
CA GLU A 244 33.16 -4.86 2.06
C GLU A 244 34.47 -4.36 2.68
N GLU A 245 35.54 -4.19 1.86
CA GLU A 245 36.81 -3.61 2.31
C GLU A 245 36.65 -2.18 2.82
N LYS A 246 35.92 -1.34 2.07
CA LYS A 246 35.68 0.09 2.40
C LYS A 246 34.90 0.27 3.69
N THR A 247 33.91 -0.57 3.95
CA THR A 247 32.96 -0.40 5.05
C THR A 247 33.22 -1.29 6.26
N GLY A 248 33.97 -2.37 6.08
CA GLY A 248 34.16 -3.42 7.08
C GLY A 248 32.89 -4.22 7.37
N LYS A 249 31.90 -4.19 6.45
CA LYS A 249 30.60 -4.85 6.62
C LYS A 249 30.27 -5.73 5.42
N PRO A 250 29.65 -6.90 5.61
CA PRO A 250 29.41 -7.85 4.53
C PRO A 250 28.26 -7.41 3.61
N VAL A 251 28.34 -7.78 2.33
CA VAL A 251 27.19 -7.86 1.44
C VAL A 251 26.52 -9.22 1.68
N LEU A 252 25.30 -9.16 2.18
CA LEU A 252 24.53 -10.33 2.60
C LEU A 252 23.77 -10.99 1.45
N ALA A 253 23.35 -10.20 0.47
CA ALA A 253 22.67 -10.71 -0.71
C ALA A 253 22.77 -9.73 -1.89
N VAL A 254 22.71 -10.28 -3.10
CA VAL A 254 22.44 -9.56 -4.35
C VAL A 254 21.12 -10.12 -4.90
N MET A 255 20.02 -9.40 -4.64
CA MET A 255 18.69 -9.81 -5.05
C MET A 255 18.46 -9.51 -6.53
N PRO A 256 18.01 -10.46 -7.33
CA PRO A 256 17.73 -10.21 -8.74
C PRO A 256 16.51 -9.28 -8.91
N TYR A 257 16.41 -8.68 -10.07
CA TYR A 257 15.19 -8.00 -10.49
C TYR A 257 14.13 -9.07 -10.83
N LEU A 258 13.13 -9.20 -9.97
CA LEU A 258 12.03 -10.15 -10.19
C LEU A 258 10.91 -9.45 -10.96
N MET A 259 10.57 -10.00 -12.12
CA MET A 259 9.46 -9.54 -12.97
C MET A 259 8.17 -10.28 -12.61
N GLY A 260 7.02 -9.70 -12.94
CA GLY A 260 5.71 -10.35 -12.78
C GLY A 260 5.26 -10.55 -11.33
N LEU A 261 5.77 -9.77 -10.39
CA LEU A 261 5.31 -9.81 -9.01
C LEU A 261 3.98 -9.06 -8.86
N HIS A 262 2.96 -9.75 -8.38
CA HIS A 262 1.66 -9.19 -8.03
C HIS A 262 1.62 -8.86 -6.54
N LEU A 263 2.18 -7.71 -6.16
CA LEU A 263 2.26 -7.25 -4.76
C LEU A 263 1.66 -5.85 -4.63
N ASP A 264 0.99 -5.63 -3.51
CA ASP A 264 0.40 -4.33 -3.21
C ASP A 264 1.49 -3.25 -3.12
N SER A 265 1.37 -2.18 -3.89
CA SER A 265 2.31 -1.05 -3.82
C SER A 265 1.98 -0.13 -2.63
N GLU A 266 3.03 0.43 -1.99
CA GLU A 266 2.88 1.25 -0.79
C GLU A 266 2.31 2.64 -1.10
N ASP A 267 2.87 3.38 -2.06
CA ASP A 267 2.63 4.82 -2.21
C ASP A 267 2.31 5.30 -3.63
N SER A 268 2.48 4.51 -4.66
CA SER A 268 2.26 4.97 -6.03
C SER A 268 1.45 3.98 -6.84
N VAL A 269 0.60 4.53 -7.68
CA VAL A 269 -0.03 3.77 -8.77
C VAL A 269 1.06 3.53 -9.83
N SER A 270 2.03 2.67 -9.54
CA SER A 270 3.08 2.28 -10.49
C SER A 270 2.59 1.12 -11.35
N LEU A 271 1.78 1.43 -12.36
CA LEU A 271 1.39 0.47 -13.39
C LEU A 271 2.48 0.24 -14.44
N SER A 272 3.58 0.99 -14.40
CA SER A 272 4.66 0.86 -15.38
C SER A 272 5.30 -0.54 -15.38
N GLU A 273 5.42 -1.17 -14.22
CA GLU A 273 6.01 -2.52 -14.12
C GLU A 273 5.03 -3.60 -14.64
N THR A 274 3.73 -3.42 -14.46
CA THR A 274 2.70 -4.38 -14.89
C THR A 274 2.42 -4.33 -16.40
N LEU A 275 2.71 -3.20 -17.07
CA LEU A 275 2.48 -3.02 -18.50
C LEU A 275 3.63 -3.58 -19.34
N GLU A 276 4.87 -3.55 -18.86
CA GLU A 276 6.02 -4.13 -19.57
C GLU A 276 5.94 -5.67 -19.65
N ASP A 277 5.35 -6.33 -18.64
CA ASP A 277 5.18 -7.78 -18.63
C ASP A 277 4.10 -8.29 -19.62
N LYS A 278 3.13 -7.45 -20.00
CA LYS A 278 2.09 -7.82 -20.98
C LYS A 278 2.62 -7.97 -22.41
N GLU A 279 3.78 -7.44 -22.74
CA GLU A 279 4.38 -7.58 -24.09
C GLU A 279 5.03 -8.96 -24.34
N THR A 280 5.29 -9.74 -23.30
CA THR A 280 5.96 -11.04 -23.42
C THR A 280 5.03 -12.26 -23.43
N GLU A 281 3.76 -12.11 -23.05
CA GLU A 281 2.78 -13.20 -23.08
C GLU A 281 2.02 -13.29 -24.40
N ASP A 282 2.32 -14.37 -25.10
CA ASP A 282 1.54 -15.06 -26.16
C ASP A 282 1.04 -14.25 -27.35
N LYS A 283 1.88 -14.17 -28.38
CA LYS A 283 1.48 -13.73 -29.73
C LYS A 283 0.37 -14.59 -30.36
N ASN A 284 -0.11 -15.63 -29.72
CA ASN A 284 -1.17 -16.54 -30.19
C ASN A 284 -2.58 -16.24 -29.66
N SER A 285 -2.76 -15.27 -28.73
CA SER A 285 -4.10 -14.88 -28.23
C SER A 285 -4.71 -13.66 -28.92
N ALA A 286 -4.26 -13.32 -30.11
CA ALA A 286 -4.56 -12.08 -30.86
C ALA A 286 -6.02 -11.89 -31.34
N THR A 287 -7.00 -12.64 -30.83
CA THR A 287 -8.40 -12.58 -31.33
C THR A 287 -9.46 -12.28 -30.28
N GLN A 288 -9.14 -12.17 -29.01
CA GLN A 288 -10.15 -11.81 -28.00
C GLN A 288 -10.09 -10.30 -27.69
N GLN A 289 -11.18 -9.60 -27.93
CA GLN A 289 -11.33 -8.17 -27.60
C GLN A 289 -11.23 -8.03 -26.08
N LYS A 290 -10.21 -7.31 -25.57
CA LYS A 290 -10.05 -7.01 -24.14
C LYS A 290 -11.08 -5.97 -23.70
N LEU A 291 -11.58 -6.10 -22.46
CA LEU A 291 -12.40 -5.08 -21.81
C LEU A 291 -11.56 -3.84 -21.55
N LYS A 292 -11.98 -2.70 -22.04
CA LYS A 292 -11.29 -1.42 -21.82
C LYS A 292 -11.77 -0.77 -20.53
N VAL A 293 -10.87 -0.62 -19.59
CA VAL A 293 -11.13 0.02 -18.30
C VAL A 293 -10.30 1.28 -18.17
N VAL A 294 -10.95 2.39 -17.84
CA VAL A 294 -10.30 3.69 -17.67
C VAL A 294 -10.50 4.17 -16.24
N VAL A 295 -9.44 4.69 -15.62
CA VAL A 295 -9.46 5.19 -14.24
C VAL A 295 -8.84 6.58 -14.16
N PRO A 296 -9.56 7.61 -13.70
CA PRO A 296 -8.97 8.91 -13.41
C PRO A 296 -8.07 8.82 -12.16
N ILE A 297 -6.84 9.29 -12.28
CA ILE A 297 -5.91 9.41 -11.17
C ILE A 297 -5.91 10.85 -10.68
N TYR A 298 -6.82 11.16 -9.76
CA TYR A 298 -6.88 12.45 -9.11
C TYR A 298 -5.85 12.58 -7.97
N PRO A 299 -5.55 13.81 -7.52
CA PRO A 299 -4.38 14.08 -6.66
C PRO A 299 -4.35 13.33 -5.34
N ARG A 300 -5.50 12.88 -4.83
CA ARG A 300 -5.60 12.21 -3.53
C ARG A 300 -6.30 10.86 -3.60
N VAL A 301 -6.06 10.13 -4.71
CA VAL A 301 -6.47 8.72 -4.81
C VAL A 301 -5.95 7.96 -3.59
N SER A 302 -6.80 7.14 -3.00
CA SER A 302 -6.47 6.30 -1.85
C SER A 302 -7.03 4.90 -2.02
N ASN A 303 -6.34 3.91 -1.43
CA ASN A 303 -6.68 2.50 -1.55
C ASN A 303 -6.78 2.02 -3.00
N HIS A 304 -5.84 2.47 -3.84
CA HIS A 304 -5.78 2.10 -5.26
C HIS A 304 -5.56 0.60 -5.50
N THR A 305 -5.23 -0.16 -4.46
CA THR A 305 -5.10 -1.63 -4.52
C THR A 305 -6.40 -2.33 -4.93
N ASP A 306 -7.55 -1.65 -4.88
CA ASP A 306 -8.79 -2.13 -5.50
C ASP A 306 -8.65 -2.36 -7.02
N LEU A 307 -7.67 -1.72 -7.67
CA LEU A 307 -7.41 -1.85 -9.10
C LEU A 307 -6.50 -3.04 -9.43
N ASP A 308 -5.76 -3.57 -8.46
CA ASP A 308 -4.75 -4.61 -8.70
C ASP A 308 -5.35 -5.90 -9.30
N PRO A 309 -6.52 -6.41 -8.83
CA PRO A 309 -7.15 -7.58 -9.46
C PRO A 309 -7.54 -7.35 -10.92
N ILE A 310 -7.96 -6.12 -11.27
CA ILE A 310 -8.28 -5.72 -12.65
C ILE A 310 -7.01 -5.59 -13.48
N ALA A 311 -5.97 -4.96 -12.94
CA ALA A 311 -4.69 -4.79 -13.60
C ALA A 311 -4.02 -6.14 -13.93
N ALA A 312 -4.13 -7.11 -13.03
CA ALA A 312 -3.60 -8.45 -13.20
C ALA A 312 -4.44 -9.33 -14.17
N HIS A 313 -5.66 -8.91 -14.52
CA HIS A 313 -6.54 -9.72 -15.36
C HIS A 313 -6.14 -9.66 -16.84
N PRO A 314 -5.78 -10.79 -17.50
CA PRO A 314 -5.21 -10.79 -18.86
C PRO A 314 -6.19 -10.34 -19.95
N GLN A 315 -7.51 -10.42 -19.72
CA GLN A 315 -8.55 -9.99 -20.66
C GLN A 315 -9.01 -8.55 -20.42
N VAL A 316 -8.30 -7.80 -19.55
CA VAL A 316 -8.58 -6.38 -19.29
C VAL A 316 -7.44 -5.54 -19.85
N ASP A 317 -7.79 -4.41 -20.43
CA ASP A 317 -6.91 -3.33 -20.85
C ASP A 317 -7.20 -2.14 -19.93
N LEU A 318 -6.37 -1.96 -18.91
CA LEU A 318 -6.51 -0.91 -17.90
C LEU A 318 -5.64 0.27 -18.26
N GLU A 319 -6.27 1.44 -18.38
CA GLU A 319 -5.58 2.70 -18.64
C GLU A 319 -5.84 3.70 -17.50
N LEU A 320 -4.75 4.22 -16.93
CA LEU A 320 -4.78 5.26 -15.90
C LEU A 320 -4.58 6.63 -16.50
N ILE A 321 -5.50 7.54 -16.23
CA ILE A 321 -5.49 8.89 -16.78
C ILE A 321 -5.14 9.88 -15.65
N GLY A 322 -3.94 10.39 -15.68
CA GLY A 322 -3.45 11.41 -14.75
C GLY A 322 -3.77 12.85 -15.18
N PRO A 323 -3.32 13.85 -14.40
CA PRO A 323 -3.54 15.26 -14.70
C PRO A 323 -2.85 15.69 -15.99
N SER A 324 -3.51 16.57 -16.75
CA SER A 324 -2.89 17.26 -17.90
C SER A 324 -1.82 18.21 -17.39
N ILE A 325 -0.55 17.84 -17.54
CA ILE A 325 0.55 18.78 -17.29
C ILE A 325 0.76 19.58 -18.57
N SER A 326 0.29 20.82 -18.59
CA SER A 326 0.61 21.76 -19.66
C SER A 326 2.12 22.04 -19.62
N GLY A 327 2.89 21.46 -20.54
CA GLY A 327 4.25 21.90 -20.84
C GLY A 327 5.42 20.94 -20.60
N SER A 328 5.24 19.70 -20.17
CA SER A 328 6.36 18.75 -20.09
C SER A 328 6.06 17.43 -20.82
N SER A 329 6.84 17.15 -21.86
CA SER A 329 6.95 15.83 -22.46
C SER A 329 7.76 14.94 -21.49
N VAL A 330 7.11 14.30 -20.54
CA VAL A 330 7.74 13.22 -19.77
C VAL A 330 7.47 11.93 -20.54
N SER A 331 8.43 11.57 -21.38
CA SER A 331 8.50 10.24 -21.97
C SER A 331 8.92 9.26 -20.86
N GLY A 332 8.04 8.34 -20.46
CA GLY A 332 8.41 7.25 -19.56
C GLY A 332 7.41 6.89 -18.45
N SER A 333 6.36 7.67 -18.22
CA SER A 333 5.25 7.23 -17.37
C SER A 333 4.06 6.85 -18.25
N GLY A 334 3.48 5.68 -18.09
CA GLY A 334 2.28 5.22 -18.81
C GLY A 334 1.00 6.02 -18.47
N VAL A 335 1.14 7.29 -18.11
CA VAL A 335 0.06 8.22 -17.79
C VAL A 335 -0.14 9.15 -18.98
N THR A 336 -1.24 8.96 -19.71
CA THR A 336 -1.64 9.82 -20.84
C THR A 336 -2.21 11.15 -20.31
N LYS A 337 -1.97 12.23 -21.06
CA LYS A 337 -2.53 13.56 -20.73
C LYS A 337 -4.05 13.55 -20.90
N ALA A 338 -4.80 14.12 -19.96
CA ALA A 338 -6.26 14.23 -19.99
C ALA A 338 -6.85 14.93 -21.25
N ALA A 339 -6.03 15.46 -22.12
CA ALA A 339 -6.45 16.02 -23.40
C ALA A 339 -7.12 14.99 -24.33
N HIS A 340 -7.04 13.68 -24.01
CA HIS A 340 -7.68 12.63 -24.81
C HIS A 340 -8.01 11.43 -23.93
N ILE A 341 -9.14 11.51 -23.21
CA ILE A 341 -9.63 10.34 -22.46
C ILE A 341 -10.12 9.31 -23.49
N PRO A 342 -9.57 8.09 -23.52
CA PRO A 342 -9.93 7.08 -24.51
C PRO A 342 -11.34 6.55 -24.26
N LYS A 343 -11.93 5.91 -25.28
CA LYS A 343 -13.20 5.20 -25.11
C LYS A 343 -12.97 3.98 -24.21
N ALA A 344 -13.88 3.78 -23.27
CA ALA A 344 -13.88 2.66 -22.33
C ALA A 344 -15.21 1.90 -22.37
N ASP A 345 -15.18 0.67 -21.87
CA ASP A 345 -16.37 -0.11 -21.56
C ASP A 345 -16.77 0.14 -20.09
N LEU A 346 -15.78 0.28 -19.21
CA LEU A 346 -15.93 0.57 -17.78
C LEU A 346 -15.05 1.76 -17.37
N VAL A 347 -15.62 2.68 -16.60
CA VAL A 347 -14.86 3.72 -15.89
C VAL A 347 -14.92 3.44 -14.40
N ILE A 348 -13.78 3.45 -13.70
CA ILE A 348 -13.74 3.28 -12.25
C ILE A 348 -13.34 4.61 -11.61
N LEU A 349 -14.18 5.10 -10.72
CA LEU A 349 -13.88 6.22 -9.82
C LEU A 349 -13.37 5.65 -8.49
N PRO A 350 -12.07 5.68 -8.21
CA PRO A 350 -11.49 5.04 -7.03
C PRO A 350 -11.76 5.81 -5.72
N GLY A 351 -11.25 5.32 -4.61
CA GLY A 351 -11.28 5.98 -3.33
C GLY A 351 -10.51 7.31 -3.33
N SER A 352 -10.91 8.23 -2.46
CA SER A 352 -10.26 9.54 -2.29
C SER A 352 -10.06 9.88 -0.83
N LYS A 353 -8.91 10.48 -0.50
CA LYS A 353 -8.62 11.04 0.83
C LYS A 353 -9.22 12.42 1.03
N ASN A 354 -9.57 13.11 -0.04
CA ASN A 354 -10.28 14.40 -0.01
C ASN A 354 -11.26 14.45 -1.18
N THR A 355 -12.45 13.89 -0.95
CA THR A 355 -13.45 13.65 -1.99
C THR A 355 -13.92 14.94 -2.63
N ARG A 356 -14.10 16.02 -1.84
CA ARG A 356 -14.56 17.32 -2.34
C ARG A 356 -13.54 17.97 -3.28
N ALA A 357 -12.27 17.93 -2.92
CA ALA A 357 -11.21 18.51 -3.76
C ALA A 357 -10.98 17.70 -5.04
N ASP A 358 -11.02 16.38 -4.94
CA ASP A 358 -10.83 15.49 -6.10
C ASP A 358 -12.04 15.52 -7.05
N LEU A 359 -13.26 15.69 -6.53
CA LEU A 359 -14.46 15.95 -7.34
C LEU A 359 -14.36 17.28 -8.12
N ALA A 360 -13.87 18.34 -7.46
CA ALA A 360 -13.63 19.62 -8.13
C ALA A 360 -12.60 19.47 -9.25
N TRP A 361 -11.51 18.77 -8.97
CA TRP A 361 -10.47 18.45 -9.96
C TRP A 361 -11.03 17.66 -11.16
N LEU A 362 -11.86 16.63 -10.94
CA LEU A 362 -12.50 15.87 -12.04
C LEU A 362 -13.35 16.79 -12.94
N LYS A 363 -14.10 17.73 -12.34
CA LYS A 363 -14.90 18.71 -13.10
C LYS A 363 -14.01 19.66 -13.90
N GLU A 364 -12.88 20.09 -13.34
CA GLU A 364 -11.90 20.97 -14.01
C GLU A 364 -11.12 20.27 -15.14
N GLN A 365 -10.99 18.94 -15.08
CA GLN A 365 -10.30 18.12 -16.08
C GLN A 365 -11.24 17.50 -17.13
N ASP A 366 -12.44 18.07 -17.33
CA ASP A 366 -13.44 17.67 -18.33
C ASP A 366 -13.96 16.22 -18.20
N TRP A 367 -13.83 15.62 -17.00
CA TRP A 367 -14.37 14.28 -16.78
C TRP A 367 -15.90 14.25 -16.78
N LEU A 368 -16.58 15.32 -16.36
CA LEU A 368 -18.05 15.34 -16.34
C LEU A 368 -18.65 15.15 -17.74
N PRO A 369 -18.28 15.93 -18.79
CA PRO A 369 -18.82 15.73 -20.14
C PRO A 369 -18.44 14.36 -20.72
N TYR A 370 -17.22 13.86 -20.42
CA TYR A 370 -16.82 12.51 -20.85
C TYR A 370 -17.71 11.43 -20.25
N LEU A 371 -17.92 11.44 -18.93
CA LEU A 371 -18.75 10.47 -18.21
C LEU A 371 -20.23 10.54 -18.66
N GLN A 372 -20.76 11.74 -18.91
CA GLN A 372 -22.11 11.89 -19.49
C GLN A 372 -22.24 11.26 -20.86
N GLN A 373 -21.23 11.43 -21.70
CA GLN A 373 -21.19 10.78 -23.02
C GLN A 373 -21.04 9.28 -22.88
N HIS A 374 -20.16 8.81 -22.00
CA HIS A 374 -19.90 7.40 -21.72
C HIS A 374 -21.19 6.66 -21.31
N LEU A 375 -21.91 7.17 -20.31
CA LEU A 375 -23.19 6.61 -19.86
C LEU A 375 -24.26 6.68 -20.97
N ARG A 376 -24.34 7.77 -21.74
CA ARG A 376 -25.30 7.90 -22.84
C ARG A 376 -25.12 6.80 -23.91
N TYR A 377 -23.91 6.30 -24.10
CA TYR A 377 -23.62 5.22 -25.06
C TYR A 377 -23.63 3.82 -24.43
N GLY A 378 -24.13 3.69 -23.20
CA GLY A 378 -24.29 2.40 -22.53
C GLY A 378 -23.06 1.92 -21.77
N GLY A 379 -22.05 2.77 -21.61
CA GLY A 379 -20.87 2.47 -20.80
C GLY A 379 -21.22 2.30 -19.31
N LYS A 380 -20.35 1.64 -18.56
CA LYS A 380 -20.52 1.33 -17.14
C LYS A 380 -19.60 2.20 -16.27
N VAL A 381 -20.07 2.56 -15.08
CA VAL A 381 -19.28 3.30 -14.08
C VAL A 381 -19.31 2.58 -12.75
N LEU A 382 -18.12 2.30 -12.18
CA LEU A 382 -17.95 1.77 -10.84
C LEU A 382 -17.39 2.88 -9.93
N GLY A 383 -18.12 3.25 -8.87
CA GLY A 383 -17.64 4.19 -7.85
C GLY A 383 -17.26 3.47 -6.56
N ILE A 384 -16.02 3.61 -6.11
CA ILE A 384 -15.53 2.98 -4.87
C ILE A 384 -15.28 4.06 -3.83
N CYS A 385 -15.88 3.94 -2.64
CA CYS A 385 -15.68 4.82 -1.48
C CYS A 385 -15.91 6.31 -1.84
N GLY A 386 -14.86 7.11 -1.99
CA GLY A 386 -14.97 8.50 -2.48
C GLY A 386 -15.67 8.60 -3.84
N GLY A 387 -15.43 7.64 -4.73
CA GLY A 387 -16.11 7.54 -6.02
C GLY A 387 -17.63 7.37 -5.90
N LEU A 388 -18.10 6.57 -4.94
CA LEU A 388 -19.54 6.48 -4.60
C LEU A 388 -20.09 7.86 -4.19
N GLN A 389 -19.39 8.57 -3.31
CA GLN A 389 -19.82 9.87 -2.82
C GLN A 389 -19.92 10.89 -3.95
N MET A 390 -18.97 10.89 -4.90
CA MET A 390 -18.95 11.78 -6.06
C MET A 390 -20.14 11.56 -7.00
N LEU A 391 -20.66 10.34 -7.08
CA LEU A 391 -21.80 9.97 -7.92
C LEU A 391 -23.15 10.44 -7.36
N GLY A 392 -23.21 10.76 -6.05
CA GLY A 392 -24.38 11.31 -5.36
C GLY A 392 -24.71 12.75 -5.74
N LYS A 393 -25.76 13.30 -5.14
CA LYS A 393 -26.22 14.68 -5.35
C LYS A 393 -25.32 15.70 -4.68
N VAL A 394 -24.96 15.46 -3.41
CA VAL A 394 -24.24 16.44 -2.61
C VAL A 394 -23.34 15.75 -1.58
N ILE A 395 -22.19 16.35 -1.34
CA ILE A 395 -21.26 16.00 -0.25
C ILE A 395 -21.22 17.18 0.70
N ASN A 396 -21.78 16.99 1.89
CA ASN A 396 -21.87 17.98 2.95
C ASN A 396 -20.68 17.85 3.92
N ASP A 397 -20.00 18.95 4.19
CA ASP A 397 -18.88 19.03 5.13
C ASP A 397 -19.12 20.15 6.15
N PRO A 398 -20.05 19.93 7.11
CA PRO A 398 -20.44 20.95 8.07
C PRO A 398 -19.33 21.32 9.07
N LEU A 399 -18.30 20.47 9.19
CA LEU A 399 -17.19 20.64 10.13
C LEU A 399 -15.87 21.03 9.44
N GLY A 400 -15.82 21.11 8.11
CA GLY A 400 -14.59 21.42 7.37
C GLY A 400 -13.54 20.29 7.45
N LEU A 401 -13.98 19.04 7.46
CA LEU A 401 -13.11 17.88 7.57
C LEU A 401 -12.23 17.70 6.33
N GLU A 402 -12.70 18.08 5.16
CA GLU A 402 -11.95 18.03 3.90
C GLU A 402 -11.59 19.41 3.33
N GLY A 403 -11.70 20.49 4.12
CA GLY A 403 -11.34 21.83 3.70
C GLY A 403 -12.16 22.90 4.40
N LEU A 404 -12.70 23.86 3.63
CA LEU A 404 -13.62 24.85 4.17
C LEU A 404 -14.99 24.21 4.43
N VAL A 405 -15.65 24.64 5.52
CA VAL A 405 -17.04 24.29 5.81
C VAL A 405 -17.91 24.61 4.58
N GLY A 406 -18.77 23.67 4.21
CA GLY A 406 -19.66 23.84 3.08
C GLY A 406 -20.06 22.53 2.41
N SER A 407 -20.70 22.64 1.25
CA SER A 407 -21.17 21.51 0.46
C SER A 407 -20.56 21.55 -0.94
N SER A 408 -20.44 20.38 -1.56
CA SER A 408 -20.02 20.23 -2.96
C SER A 408 -21.08 19.44 -3.71
N GLU A 409 -21.56 19.97 -4.83
CA GLU A 409 -22.46 19.23 -5.72
C GLU A 409 -21.72 18.06 -6.36
N GLY A 410 -22.25 16.84 -6.23
CA GLY A 410 -21.76 15.64 -6.89
C GLY A 410 -22.08 15.63 -8.39
N PHE A 411 -22.00 14.45 -9.02
CA PHE A 411 -22.47 14.25 -10.39
C PHE A 411 -24.00 14.13 -10.49
N GLY A 412 -24.68 13.81 -9.38
CA GLY A 412 -26.13 13.78 -9.26
C GLY A 412 -26.82 12.59 -9.95
N TRP A 413 -26.06 11.55 -10.29
CA TRP A 413 -26.63 10.37 -10.98
C TRP A 413 -27.25 9.35 -10.04
N LEU A 414 -26.87 9.40 -8.76
CA LEU A 414 -27.45 8.58 -7.70
C LEU A 414 -28.24 9.48 -6.73
N ASP A 415 -29.44 9.04 -6.35
CA ASP A 415 -30.30 9.79 -5.41
C ASP A 415 -29.87 9.60 -3.95
N ILE A 416 -28.62 9.96 -3.68
CA ILE A 416 -27.99 9.89 -2.37
C ILE A 416 -27.31 11.19 -2.00
N GLU A 417 -27.22 11.44 -0.71
CA GLU A 417 -26.47 12.54 -0.10
C GLU A 417 -25.49 11.99 0.92
N THR A 418 -24.29 12.56 0.96
CA THR A 418 -23.25 12.18 1.91
C THR A 418 -22.96 13.34 2.84
N GLU A 419 -22.93 13.09 4.15
CA GLU A 419 -22.41 14.02 5.16
C GLU A 419 -21.11 13.48 5.74
N LEU A 420 -20.05 14.29 5.72
CA LEU A 420 -18.77 13.92 6.31
C LEU A 420 -18.84 13.95 7.84
N GLN A 421 -18.40 12.88 8.49
CA GLN A 421 -18.43 12.69 9.92
C GLN A 421 -17.03 12.74 10.54
N PRO A 422 -16.88 13.21 11.79
CA PRO A 422 -15.57 13.22 12.47
C PRO A 422 -15.01 11.84 12.70
N GLN A 423 -15.89 10.88 12.96
CA GLN A 423 -15.52 9.49 13.18
C GLN A 423 -15.53 8.71 11.87
N LYS A 424 -14.47 7.95 11.62
CA LYS A 424 -14.41 7.03 10.50
C LYS A 424 -15.11 5.72 10.80
N THR A 425 -15.79 5.17 9.80
CA THR A 425 -16.15 3.76 9.76
C THR A 425 -14.90 2.96 9.42
N LEU A 426 -14.56 2.01 10.29
CA LEU A 426 -13.43 1.08 10.13
C LEU A 426 -13.93 -0.30 10.47
N LYS A 427 -14.18 -1.15 9.48
CA LYS A 427 -14.66 -2.51 9.72
C LYS A 427 -14.35 -3.43 8.55
N ASN A 428 -14.03 -4.68 8.87
CA ASN A 428 -14.05 -5.76 7.89
C ASN A 428 -15.50 -6.13 7.57
N VAL A 429 -15.79 -6.40 6.32
CA VAL A 429 -17.13 -6.71 5.83
C VAL A 429 -17.12 -8.00 5.04
N SER A 430 -18.24 -8.71 5.11
CA SER A 430 -18.53 -9.86 4.27
C SER A 430 -19.99 -9.84 3.86
N GLY A 431 -20.31 -10.31 2.66
CA GLY A 431 -21.67 -10.28 2.15
C GLY A 431 -21.79 -10.97 0.81
N LYS A 432 -22.86 -10.66 0.09
CA LYS A 432 -23.12 -11.17 -1.26
C LYS A 432 -23.27 -10.02 -2.25
N LEU A 433 -22.57 -10.14 -3.36
CA LEU A 433 -22.78 -9.30 -4.52
C LEU A 433 -23.82 -9.95 -5.44
N ASN A 434 -24.97 -9.29 -5.59
CA ASN A 434 -26.05 -9.73 -6.47
C ASN A 434 -26.19 -8.73 -7.62
N LEU A 435 -25.61 -9.04 -8.77
CA LEU A 435 -25.76 -8.25 -9.99
C LEU A 435 -26.84 -8.84 -10.89
N PRO A 436 -27.50 -8.02 -11.73
CA PRO A 436 -28.56 -8.48 -12.62
C PRO A 436 -28.12 -9.62 -13.53
N ASN A 437 -29.00 -10.57 -13.76
CA ASN A 437 -28.79 -11.74 -14.64
C ASN A 437 -27.58 -12.62 -14.27
N GLN A 438 -27.13 -12.57 -13.01
CA GLN A 438 -26.00 -13.34 -12.51
C GLN A 438 -26.37 -14.08 -11.22
N VAL A 439 -25.68 -15.18 -10.95
CA VAL A 439 -25.74 -15.85 -9.64
C VAL A 439 -24.96 -15.02 -8.65
N GLY A 440 -25.54 -14.71 -7.50
CA GLY A 440 -24.87 -13.95 -6.46
C GLY A 440 -23.59 -14.67 -5.96
N CYS A 441 -22.53 -13.92 -5.74
CA CYS A 441 -21.26 -14.42 -5.23
C CYS A 441 -20.93 -13.82 -3.86
N ASP A 442 -20.15 -14.56 -3.07
CA ASP A 442 -19.67 -14.07 -1.78
C ASP A 442 -18.56 -13.04 -2.00
N ILE A 443 -18.59 -11.97 -1.22
CA ILE A 443 -17.60 -10.91 -1.20
C ILE A 443 -17.05 -10.71 0.20
N GLN A 444 -15.77 -10.38 0.28
CA GLN A 444 -15.09 -9.98 1.50
C GLN A 444 -14.31 -8.71 1.20
N GLY A 445 -14.23 -7.84 2.19
CA GLY A 445 -13.54 -6.58 2.03
C GLY A 445 -13.55 -5.78 3.34
N TYR A 446 -13.39 -4.48 3.21
CA TYR A 446 -13.41 -3.59 4.36
C TYR A 446 -14.00 -2.22 4.00
N GLU A 447 -14.57 -1.54 4.98
CA GLU A 447 -14.99 -0.14 4.88
C GLU A 447 -14.02 0.76 5.64
N ILE A 448 -13.61 1.85 5.00
CA ILE A 448 -12.72 2.85 5.56
C ILE A 448 -13.06 4.24 5.02
N HIS A 449 -14.04 4.88 5.61
CA HIS A 449 -14.53 6.18 5.16
C HIS A 449 -15.07 7.04 6.31
N ALA A 450 -15.20 8.35 6.06
CA ALA A 450 -15.76 9.31 7.01
C ALA A 450 -17.17 9.78 6.62
N GLY A 451 -17.73 9.30 5.49
CA GLY A 451 -19.03 9.73 5.01
C GLY A 451 -20.18 8.87 5.55
N LEU A 452 -21.26 9.52 5.98
CA LEU A 452 -22.56 8.90 6.20
C LEU A 452 -23.43 9.18 4.98
N THR A 453 -23.77 8.15 4.21
CA THR A 453 -24.56 8.27 2.98
C THR A 453 -25.96 7.74 3.17
N LEU A 454 -26.94 8.55 2.85
CA LEU A 454 -28.36 8.26 2.98
C LEU A 454 -29.07 8.53 1.65
N ALA A 455 -30.23 7.89 1.44
CA ALA A 455 -31.11 8.26 0.33
C ALA A 455 -31.58 9.72 0.49
N ALA A 456 -31.46 10.50 -0.57
CA ALA A 456 -31.86 11.90 -0.57
C ALA A 456 -33.37 12.09 -0.34
N ASN A 457 -34.17 11.12 -0.81
CA ASN A 457 -35.63 11.09 -0.60
C ASN A 457 -36.02 9.79 0.08
N LYS A 458 -36.60 9.84 1.27
CA LYS A 458 -37.08 8.66 2.03
C LYS A 458 -38.21 7.88 1.32
N THR A 459 -38.75 8.39 0.23
CA THR A 459 -39.95 7.86 -0.46
C THR A 459 -39.69 7.27 -1.85
N THR A 460 -38.49 7.39 -2.43
CA THR A 460 -38.25 6.92 -3.80
C THR A 460 -37.01 6.02 -3.88
N THR A 461 -37.25 4.70 -3.89
CA THR A 461 -36.32 3.68 -4.39
C THR A 461 -36.39 3.55 -5.91
N GLU A 462 -36.99 4.52 -6.64
CA GLU A 462 -37.25 4.40 -8.07
C GLU A 462 -35.99 4.55 -8.94
N ASN A 463 -34.95 5.21 -8.42
CA ASN A 463 -33.77 5.54 -9.22
C ASN A 463 -32.55 4.61 -8.96
N HIS A 464 -32.61 3.71 -8.00
CA HIS A 464 -31.54 2.73 -7.73
C HIS A 464 -32.03 1.58 -6.86
N SER A 465 -31.35 0.45 -6.99
CA SER A 465 -31.50 -0.70 -6.08
C SER A 465 -30.39 -0.64 -5.02
N ILE A 466 -30.77 -0.62 -3.76
CA ILE A 466 -29.83 -0.73 -2.66
C ILE A 466 -29.38 -2.19 -2.57
N ILE A 467 -28.08 -2.45 -2.78
CA ILE A 467 -27.51 -3.80 -2.73
C ILE A 467 -27.14 -4.17 -1.29
N ALA A 468 -26.63 -3.20 -0.50
CA ALA A 468 -26.25 -3.43 0.88
C ALA A 468 -26.47 -2.18 1.74
N THR A 469 -26.97 -2.40 2.97
CA THR A 469 -27.08 -1.37 4.02
C THR A 469 -26.58 -1.93 5.33
N VAL A 470 -26.02 -1.03 6.17
CA VAL A 470 -25.66 -1.32 7.56
C VAL A 470 -26.15 -0.15 8.41
N ASP A 471 -26.99 -0.40 9.42
CA ASP A 471 -27.55 0.61 10.32
C ASP A 471 -28.15 1.84 9.58
N GLU A 472 -29.00 1.57 8.57
CA GLU A 472 -29.61 2.57 7.66
C GLU A 472 -28.61 3.28 6.72
N HIS A 473 -27.33 3.07 6.86
CA HIS A 473 -26.30 3.61 5.97
C HIS A 473 -26.19 2.77 4.69
N ILE A 474 -26.16 3.44 3.53
CA ILE A 474 -26.03 2.77 2.22
C ILE A 474 -24.57 2.40 1.99
N CYS A 475 -24.30 1.10 1.86
CA CYS A 475 -22.96 0.58 1.62
C CYS A 475 -22.68 0.24 0.16
N ALA A 476 -23.71 -0.21 -0.57
CA ALA A 476 -23.60 -0.48 -2.01
C ALA A 476 -24.96 -0.31 -2.70
N LEU A 477 -24.93 0.16 -3.94
CA LEU A 477 -26.12 0.38 -4.75
C LEU A 477 -25.83 0.24 -6.25
N LEU A 478 -26.88 -0.04 -7.01
CA LEU A 478 -26.89 -0.12 -8.47
C LEU A 478 -27.95 0.84 -9.01
N SER A 479 -27.62 1.68 -10.02
CA SER A 479 -28.60 2.55 -10.66
C SER A 479 -29.73 1.76 -11.34
N ALA A 480 -30.91 2.39 -11.53
CA ALA A 480 -32.06 1.70 -12.11
C ALA A 480 -31.84 1.25 -13.57
N ASP A 481 -31.00 1.95 -14.30
CA ASP A 481 -30.55 1.59 -15.65
C ASP A 481 -29.38 0.59 -15.67
N GLU A 482 -28.95 0.13 -14.49
CA GLU A 482 -27.86 -0.82 -14.28
C GLU A 482 -26.50 -0.34 -14.83
N GLN A 483 -26.34 0.95 -15.10
CA GLN A 483 -25.08 1.47 -15.66
C GLN A 483 -24.07 1.90 -14.58
N ILE A 484 -24.53 2.21 -13.35
CA ILE A 484 -23.68 2.71 -12.27
C ILE A 484 -23.76 1.75 -11.08
N LEU A 485 -22.63 1.13 -10.77
CA LEU A 485 -22.42 0.38 -9.53
C LEU A 485 -21.57 1.23 -8.58
N ALA A 486 -21.98 1.36 -7.33
CA ALA A 486 -21.23 2.13 -6.36
C ALA A 486 -21.16 1.40 -5.02
N SER A 487 -19.99 1.42 -4.35
CA SER A 487 -19.78 0.73 -3.09
C SER A 487 -18.79 1.45 -2.20
N TYR A 488 -19.01 1.38 -0.88
CA TYR A 488 -18.01 1.74 0.13
C TYR A 488 -16.97 0.64 0.37
N TRP A 489 -17.23 -0.57 -0.10
CA TRP A 489 -16.38 -1.72 0.18
C TRP A 489 -15.13 -1.71 -0.70
N HIS A 490 -13.99 -1.60 -0.05
CA HIS A 490 -12.69 -1.89 -0.61
C HIS A 490 -12.46 -3.41 -0.62
N GLY A 491 -11.68 -3.90 -1.60
CA GLY A 491 -11.52 -5.34 -1.80
C GLY A 491 -12.74 -6.02 -2.45
N LEU A 492 -13.67 -5.24 -3.02
CA LEU A 492 -14.87 -5.76 -3.70
C LEU A 492 -14.54 -6.76 -4.81
N MET A 493 -13.35 -6.66 -5.41
CA MET A 493 -12.88 -7.49 -6.52
C MET A 493 -11.78 -8.48 -6.11
N ASP A 494 -11.55 -8.67 -4.81
CA ASP A 494 -10.49 -9.56 -4.32
C ASP A 494 -10.82 -11.04 -4.48
N THR A 495 -12.12 -11.41 -4.57
CA THR A 495 -12.52 -12.78 -4.86
C THR A 495 -12.68 -12.98 -6.37
N PRO A 496 -12.26 -14.15 -6.92
CA PRO A 496 -12.34 -14.44 -8.35
C PRO A 496 -13.76 -14.30 -8.93
N GLU A 497 -14.76 -14.76 -8.17
CA GLU A 497 -16.16 -14.74 -8.57
C GLU A 497 -16.71 -13.30 -8.61
N ALA A 498 -16.34 -12.46 -7.66
CA ALA A 498 -16.78 -11.06 -7.63
C ALA A 498 -16.12 -10.25 -8.74
N LEU A 499 -14.82 -10.44 -8.97
CA LEU A 499 -14.13 -9.83 -10.11
C LEU A 499 -14.81 -10.23 -11.42
N GLN A 500 -15.04 -11.53 -11.65
CA GLN A 500 -15.71 -12.02 -12.86
C GLN A 500 -17.12 -11.45 -13.00
N ALA A 501 -17.88 -11.36 -11.89
CA ALA A 501 -19.25 -10.83 -11.91
C ALA A 501 -19.25 -9.34 -12.32
N ILE A 502 -18.31 -8.54 -11.81
CA ILE A 502 -18.18 -7.13 -12.16
C ILE A 502 -17.73 -6.96 -13.63
N LEU A 503 -16.76 -7.76 -14.10
CA LEU A 503 -16.32 -7.71 -15.50
C LEU A 503 -17.44 -8.15 -16.47
N ARG A 504 -18.24 -9.14 -16.10
CA ARG A 504 -19.42 -9.55 -16.85
C ARG A 504 -20.50 -8.47 -16.87
N TRP A 505 -20.75 -7.80 -15.74
CA TRP A 505 -21.65 -6.65 -15.69
C TRP A 505 -21.15 -5.49 -16.58
N ALA A 506 -19.83 -5.33 -16.69
CA ALA A 506 -19.21 -4.38 -17.61
C ALA A 506 -19.24 -4.80 -19.08
N GLY A 507 -19.75 -6.00 -19.39
CA GLY A 507 -19.95 -6.48 -20.76
C GLY A 507 -18.92 -7.47 -21.27
N ALA A 508 -18.04 -8.02 -20.43
CA ALA A 508 -17.03 -8.99 -20.84
C ALA A 508 -17.23 -10.37 -20.22
N GLU A 509 -17.27 -11.40 -21.06
CA GLU A 509 -17.16 -12.78 -20.59
C GLU A 509 -15.69 -13.12 -20.35
N THR A 510 -15.31 -13.25 -19.10
CA THR A 510 -13.93 -13.47 -18.68
C THR A 510 -13.73 -14.80 -17.97
N ARG A 511 -12.50 -15.32 -18.00
CA ARG A 511 -12.08 -16.45 -17.17
C ARG A 511 -11.98 -16.02 -15.71
N LEU A 512 -12.07 -16.97 -14.78
CA LEU A 512 -11.74 -16.72 -13.39
C LEU A 512 -10.23 -16.48 -13.24
N VAL A 513 -9.88 -15.45 -12.49
CA VAL A 513 -8.49 -15.13 -12.11
C VAL A 513 -8.48 -14.92 -10.60
N ASP A 514 -7.72 -15.74 -9.90
CA ASP A 514 -7.53 -15.61 -8.46
C ASP A 514 -6.32 -14.72 -8.17
N TYR A 515 -6.58 -13.45 -7.88
CA TYR A 515 -5.54 -12.49 -7.54
C TYR A 515 -4.86 -12.80 -6.20
N GLN A 516 -5.58 -13.40 -5.24
CA GLN A 516 -4.99 -13.83 -3.98
C GLN A 516 -3.96 -14.95 -4.19
N GLU A 517 -4.26 -15.90 -5.07
CA GLU A 517 -3.30 -16.94 -5.45
C GLU A 517 -2.08 -16.36 -6.16
N LEU A 518 -2.25 -15.38 -7.05
CA LEU A 518 -1.13 -14.67 -7.71
C LEU A 518 -0.25 -13.95 -6.69
N ARG A 519 -0.85 -13.30 -5.70
CA ARG A 519 -0.13 -12.63 -4.61
C ARG A 519 0.63 -13.64 -3.74
N GLU A 520 0.02 -14.75 -3.35
CA GLU A 520 0.71 -15.81 -2.60
C GLU A 520 1.91 -16.37 -3.38
N LYS A 521 1.74 -16.65 -4.67
CA LYS A 521 2.86 -17.07 -5.54
C LYS A 521 3.98 -16.04 -5.61
N SER A 522 3.63 -14.76 -5.63
CA SER A 522 4.62 -13.67 -5.63
C SER A 522 5.39 -13.60 -4.31
N LEU A 523 4.70 -13.76 -3.17
CA LEU A 523 5.34 -13.84 -1.85
C LEU A 523 6.26 -15.06 -1.74
N ASP A 524 5.84 -16.18 -2.32
CA ASP A 524 6.65 -17.40 -2.36
C ASP A 524 7.88 -17.24 -3.25
N ALA A 525 7.75 -16.62 -4.42
CA ALA A 525 8.88 -16.31 -5.30
C ALA A 525 9.91 -15.38 -4.66
N LEU A 526 9.44 -14.39 -3.88
CA LEU A 526 10.34 -13.54 -3.09
C LEU A 526 11.12 -14.31 -2.05
N ALA A 527 10.46 -15.24 -1.34
CA ALA A 527 11.11 -16.09 -0.35
C ALA A 527 12.11 -17.04 -0.99
N ASP A 528 11.76 -17.68 -2.12
CA ASP A 528 12.66 -18.55 -2.89
C ASP A 528 13.93 -17.79 -3.29
N SER A 529 13.74 -16.57 -3.82
CA SER A 529 14.87 -15.71 -4.17
C SER A 529 15.73 -15.33 -2.97
N ALA A 530 15.12 -15.02 -1.83
CA ALA A 530 15.88 -14.70 -0.62
C ALA A 530 16.61 -15.93 -0.07
N GLU A 531 15.97 -17.10 -0.02
CA GLU A 531 16.62 -18.36 0.41
C GLU A 531 17.84 -18.70 -0.45
N GLU A 532 17.78 -18.43 -1.77
CA GLU A 532 18.87 -18.70 -2.71
C GLU A 532 19.99 -17.66 -2.66
N GLN A 533 19.65 -16.37 -2.55
CA GLN A 533 20.62 -15.29 -2.73
C GLN A 533 21.29 -14.82 -1.43
N PHE A 534 20.70 -15.09 -0.25
CA PHE A 534 21.31 -14.70 1.01
C PHE A 534 22.50 -15.59 1.37
N ASP A 535 23.60 -14.94 1.75
CA ASP A 535 24.69 -15.59 2.46
C ASP A 535 24.35 -15.67 3.96
N TRP A 536 23.62 -16.73 4.31
CA TRP A 536 23.15 -16.96 5.68
C TRP A 536 24.30 -17.12 6.68
N GLN A 537 25.48 -17.59 6.23
CA GLN A 537 26.66 -17.71 7.08
C GLN A 537 27.23 -16.33 7.42
N LYS A 538 27.33 -15.42 6.44
CA LYS A 538 27.72 -14.03 6.70
C LYS A 538 26.74 -13.34 7.65
N LEU A 539 25.44 -13.57 7.48
CA LEU A 539 24.41 -13.02 8.37
C LEU A 539 24.53 -13.57 9.80
N GLU A 540 24.71 -14.91 9.95
CA GLU A 540 24.94 -15.57 11.25
C GLU A 540 26.14 -14.95 11.98
N GLN A 541 27.27 -14.80 11.26
CA GLN A 541 28.48 -14.20 11.80
C GLN A 541 28.26 -12.73 12.21
N ALA A 542 27.67 -11.92 11.35
CA ALA A 542 27.44 -10.50 11.61
C ALA A 542 26.50 -10.26 12.80
N LEU A 543 25.46 -11.09 12.98
CA LEU A 543 24.57 -11.04 14.14
C LEU A 543 25.27 -11.52 15.42
N THR A 544 26.16 -12.50 15.33
CA THR A 544 26.97 -12.97 16.45
C THR A 544 27.93 -11.88 16.92
N GLU A 545 28.65 -11.24 16.00
CA GLU A 545 29.56 -10.12 16.28
C GLU A 545 28.79 -8.93 16.89
N PHE A 546 27.61 -8.61 16.35
CA PHE A 546 26.74 -7.59 16.90
C PHE A 546 26.36 -7.89 18.37
N SER A 547 25.97 -9.11 18.66
CA SER A 547 25.60 -9.54 20.03
C SER A 547 26.78 -9.50 21.01
N GLN A 548 28.00 -9.79 20.56
CA GLN A 548 29.20 -9.78 21.39
C GLN A 548 29.75 -8.37 21.65
N SER A 549 29.42 -7.40 20.81
CA SER A 549 29.86 -5.99 20.92
C SER A 549 29.02 -5.18 21.90
N ARG A 550 27.99 -5.77 22.50
CA ARG A 550 27.02 -5.18 23.43
C ARG A 550 27.16 -5.73 24.83
#